data_2a971e46113a432c62bfd0dec5ed3762
#
_entry.id   2a971e46113a432c62bfd0dec5ed3762
#
_cell.length_a   1.000
_cell.length_b   1.000
_cell.length_c   1.000
_cell.angle_alpha   90.00
_cell.angle_beta   90.00
_cell.angle_gamma   90.00
#
_symmetry.space_group_name_H-M   'P 1'
#
loop_
_entity.id
_entity.type
_entity.pdbx_description
1 polymer ?
#
loop_
_entity_poly.entity_id
_entity_poly.type
_entity_poly.pdbx_seq_one_letter_code
_entity_poly.pdbx_strand_id
1 'polypeptide(L)'
;HLEGIIQGPGLHALLISAPFSDFGVIHPDFENIMQICNAHDIPVCLDLAYWGIAKNVHINLKDYPAIKEVTCSLSKPFYTLENHRVGVRFTKEYVDDGVSMLNEVKMANNYSMALGIEYMKNFSPDYNWQKFKSAYEDVCHENDLVWTDTVIFGLGDDVRHAEFNRGVSGNYRVCISEWLQC
;
A
#
# COMPACT_ATOMS: atom_id res chain seq x y z
N HIS A 1 3.60 16.25 17.17
CA HIS A 1 3.79 14.97 17.87
C HIS A 1 5.03 14.21 17.37
N LEU A 2 5.27 14.19 16.04
CA LEU A 2 6.45 13.56 15.41
C LEU A 2 7.74 14.23 15.88
N GLU A 3 7.81 15.56 15.91
CA GLU A 3 8.98 16.32 16.39
C GLU A 3 9.35 15.97 17.84
N GLY A 4 8.37 15.73 18.69
CA GLY A 4 8.63 15.31 20.08
C GLY A 4 9.24 13.91 20.20
N ILE A 5 8.91 13.00 19.28
CA ILE A 5 9.50 11.66 19.20
C ILE A 5 10.93 11.73 18.72
N ILE A 6 11.21 12.55 17.72
CA ILE A 6 12.52 12.73 17.10
C ILE A 6 13.56 13.31 18.08
N GLN A 7 13.13 14.14 19.04
CA GLN A 7 14.01 14.71 20.08
C GLN A 7 14.43 13.68 21.14
N GLY A 8 13.83 12.48 21.13
CA GLY A 8 14.25 11.38 22.01
C GLY A 8 15.62 10.79 21.62
N PRO A 9 16.27 10.10 22.54
CA PRO A 9 17.56 9.44 22.25
C PRO A 9 17.35 8.24 21.31
N GLY A 10 18.21 8.11 20.31
CA GLY A 10 18.25 6.94 19.43
C GLY A 10 18.33 7.27 17.95
N LEU A 11 18.44 6.22 17.13
CA LEU A 11 18.32 6.31 15.69
C LEU A 11 16.84 6.21 15.32
N HIS A 12 16.37 7.13 14.49
CA HIS A 12 15.00 7.16 14.04
C HIS A 12 14.90 6.79 12.56
N ALA A 13 13.89 6.03 12.23
CA ALA A 13 13.46 5.79 10.86
C ALA A 13 11.93 5.81 10.81
N LEU A 14 11.35 6.20 9.70
CA LEU A 14 9.91 6.21 9.51
C LEU A 14 9.50 5.16 8.47
N LEU A 15 8.53 4.34 8.82
CA LEU A 15 7.76 3.55 7.86
C LEU A 15 6.38 4.19 7.73
N ILE A 16 6.00 4.56 6.51
CA ILE A 16 4.69 5.15 6.22
C ILE A 16 4.05 4.49 5.02
N SER A 17 2.78 4.11 5.14
CA SER A 17 2.00 3.58 4.02
C SER A 17 1.34 4.70 3.22
N ALA A 18 1.39 4.62 1.91
CA ALA A 18 0.68 5.50 0.98
C ALA A 18 0.22 4.71 -0.26
N PRO A 19 -1.08 4.44 -0.41
CA PRO A 19 -2.17 4.91 0.45
C PRO A 19 -2.33 4.07 1.72
N PHE A 20 -3.04 4.62 2.70
CA PHE A 20 -3.53 3.83 3.85
C PHE A 20 -4.56 2.81 3.39
N SER A 21 -4.50 1.61 3.95
CA SER A 21 -5.34 0.48 3.55
C SER A 21 -6.83 0.72 3.74
N ASP A 22 -7.22 1.45 4.78
CA ASP A 22 -8.62 1.56 5.18
C ASP A 22 -9.39 2.54 4.29
N PHE A 23 -8.75 3.63 3.90
CA PHE A 23 -9.39 4.69 3.12
C PHE A 23 -8.86 4.80 1.68
N GLY A 24 -7.70 4.23 1.39
CA GLY A 24 -7.06 4.34 0.08
C GLY A 24 -6.43 5.70 -0.21
N VAL A 25 -6.27 6.54 0.81
CA VAL A 25 -5.77 7.91 0.67
C VAL A 25 -4.36 8.07 1.22
N ILE A 26 -3.63 9.06 0.72
CA ILE A 26 -2.37 9.51 1.31
C ILE A 26 -2.71 10.32 2.56
N HIS A 27 -1.89 10.19 3.61
CA HIS A 27 -2.10 10.93 4.87
C HIS A 27 -2.20 12.44 4.59
N PRO A 28 -3.16 13.17 5.18
CA PRO A 28 -3.32 14.60 4.94
C PRO A 28 -2.06 15.43 5.24
N ASP A 29 -1.31 15.05 6.28
CA ASP A 29 -0.07 15.71 6.68
C ASP A 29 1.18 15.12 6.00
N PHE A 30 1.05 14.33 4.93
CA PHE A 30 2.16 13.64 4.29
C PHE A 30 3.31 14.60 3.95
N GLU A 31 3.00 15.74 3.35
CA GLU A 31 3.97 16.78 2.99
C GLU A 31 4.75 17.26 4.22
N ASN A 32 4.05 17.64 5.28
CA ASN A 32 4.66 18.12 6.53
C ASN A 32 5.54 17.03 7.19
N ILE A 33 5.07 15.78 7.19
CA ILE A 33 5.83 14.63 7.71
C ILE A 33 7.11 14.46 6.91
N MET A 34 7.08 14.55 5.58
CA MET A 34 8.25 14.41 4.74
C MET A 34 9.22 15.57 4.92
N GLN A 35 8.73 16.79 5.09
CA GLN A 35 9.57 17.97 5.40
C GLN A 35 10.32 17.81 6.72
N ILE A 36 9.63 17.35 7.77
CA ILE A 36 10.25 17.07 9.08
C ILE A 36 11.31 15.97 8.93
N CYS A 37 11.00 14.87 8.27
CA CYS A 37 11.96 13.79 8.05
C CYS A 37 13.20 14.26 7.29
N ASN A 38 13.01 15.11 6.27
CA ASN A 38 14.11 15.67 5.51
C ASN A 38 14.97 16.64 6.33
N ALA A 39 14.34 17.48 7.16
CA ALA A 39 15.06 18.47 8.00
C ALA A 39 15.90 17.80 9.11
N HIS A 40 15.53 16.61 9.54
CA HIS A 40 16.20 15.86 10.61
C HIS A 40 16.94 14.61 10.12
N ASP A 41 17.17 14.47 8.80
CA ASP A 41 17.86 13.33 8.19
C ASP A 41 17.29 11.97 8.58
N ILE A 42 15.95 11.90 8.76
CA ILE A 42 15.26 10.66 9.11
C ILE A 42 14.96 9.87 7.84
N PRO A 43 15.55 8.69 7.66
CA PRO A 43 15.24 7.86 6.49
C PRO A 43 13.79 7.34 6.53
N VAL A 44 13.15 7.40 5.38
CA VAL A 44 11.76 6.96 5.21
C VAL A 44 11.70 5.75 4.29
N CYS A 45 11.00 4.70 4.74
CA CYS A 45 10.50 3.62 3.91
C CYS A 45 9.04 3.91 3.57
N LEU A 46 8.74 4.05 2.27
CA LEU A 46 7.39 4.26 1.76
C LEU A 46 6.78 2.93 1.35
N ASP A 47 5.73 2.50 2.05
CA ASP A 47 5.00 1.29 1.73
C ASP A 47 3.82 1.57 0.79
N LEU A 48 3.96 1.15 -0.47
CA LEU A 48 2.94 1.25 -1.51
C LEU A 48 2.16 -0.07 -1.68
N ALA A 49 1.94 -0.82 -0.60
CA ALA A 49 1.29 -2.13 -0.69
C ALA A 49 -0.12 -2.08 -1.31
N TYR A 50 -0.83 -0.98 -1.20
CA TYR A 50 -2.19 -0.79 -1.72
C TYR A 50 -2.26 0.10 -2.98
N TRP A 51 -1.13 0.51 -3.53
CA TRP A 51 -1.07 1.42 -4.67
C TRP A 51 -1.86 0.91 -5.89
N GLY A 52 -1.68 -0.34 -6.29
CA GLY A 52 -2.32 -0.91 -7.49
C GLY A 52 -3.81 -1.25 -7.34
N ILE A 53 -4.46 -0.87 -6.22
CA ILE A 53 -5.90 -1.03 -5.99
C ILE A 53 -6.58 0.26 -5.52
N ALA A 54 -5.81 1.32 -5.37
CA ALA A 54 -6.31 2.64 -4.98
C ALA A 54 -6.31 3.60 -6.17
N LYS A 55 -7.20 4.60 -6.11
CA LYS A 55 -7.24 5.69 -7.10
C LYS A 55 -6.41 6.89 -6.62
N ASN A 56 -5.95 7.70 -7.58
CA ASN A 56 -5.36 9.03 -7.33
C ASN A 56 -4.11 9.03 -6.42
N VAL A 57 -3.36 7.93 -6.38
CA VAL A 57 -2.12 7.85 -5.61
C VAL A 57 -0.95 8.24 -6.51
N HIS A 58 -0.57 9.52 -6.44
CA HIS A 58 0.53 10.07 -7.22
C HIS A 58 1.55 10.71 -6.27
N ILE A 59 2.75 10.13 -6.20
CA ILE A 59 3.86 10.63 -5.37
C ILE A 59 5.08 10.78 -6.28
N ASN A 60 5.56 12.01 -6.44
CA ASN A 60 6.81 12.24 -7.13
C ASN A 60 7.97 12.07 -6.15
N LEU A 61 8.64 10.94 -6.18
CA LEU A 61 9.73 10.59 -5.25
C LEU A 61 10.91 11.56 -5.29
N LYS A 62 11.04 12.37 -6.35
CA LYS A 62 12.12 13.38 -6.45
C LYS A 62 11.92 14.53 -5.47
N ASP A 63 10.68 14.79 -5.08
CA ASP A 63 10.33 15.88 -4.16
C ASP A 63 10.61 15.51 -2.70
N TYR A 64 10.89 14.22 -2.42
CA TYR A 64 11.04 13.68 -1.05
C TYR A 64 12.40 13.01 -0.85
N PRO A 65 13.48 13.77 -0.63
CA PRO A 65 14.84 13.20 -0.44
C PRO A 65 14.96 12.24 0.75
N ALA A 66 14.13 12.41 1.79
CA ALA A 66 14.08 11.53 2.95
C ALA A 66 13.65 10.11 2.61
N ILE A 67 12.86 9.89 1.55
CA ILE A 67 12.45 8.54 1.12
C ILE A 67 13.67 7.83 0.57
N LYS A 68 14.15 6.82 1.28
CA LYS A 68 15.32 5.99 0.91
C LYS A 68 14.90 4.66 0.30
N GLU A 69 13.73 4.16 0.66
CA GLU A 69 13.21 2.88 0.21
C GLU A 69 11.72 3.00 -0.13
N VAL A 70 11.31 2.29 -1.17
CA VAL A 70 9.89 2.13 -1.57
C VAL A 70 9.61 0.65 -1.76
N THR A 71 8.54 0.15 -1.14
CA THR A 71 8.08 -1.22 -1.31
C THR A 71 6.70 -1.25 -1.97
N CYS A 72 6.51 -2.14 -2.94
CA CYS A 72 5.23 -2.37 -3.60
C CYS A 72 4.87 -3.84 -3.51
N SER A 73 3.66 -4.15 -3.08
CA SER A 73 3.13 -5.52 -3.14
C SER A 73 2.52 -5.77 -4.53
N LEU A 74 2.79 -6.91 -5.13
CA LEU A 74 2.11 -7.38 -6.34
C LEU A 74 0.99 -8.39 -6.03
N SER A 75 0.93 -8.90 -4.81
CA SER A 75 -0.10 -9.86 -4.40
C SER A 75 -1.45 -9.21 -4.05
N LYS A 76 -1.53 -7.89 -3.94
CA LYS A 76 -2.80 -7.18 -3.72
C LYS A 76 -3.45 -6.74 -5.04
N PRO A 77 -2.73 -6.08 -5.98
CA PRO A 77 -3.31 -5.72 -7.26
C PRO A 77 -3.56 -6.92 -8.18
N PHE A 78 -2.88 -8.04 -7.97
CA PHE A 78 -2.99 -9.23 -8.80
C PHE A 78 -3.39 -10.43 -7.94
N TYR A 79 -4.66 -10.76 -7.94
CA TYR A 79 -5.25 -11.85 -7.13
C TYR A 79 -4.54 -13.19 -7.31
N THR A 80 -4.17 -13.53 -8.53
CA THR A 80 -3.47 -14.78 -8.84
C THR A 80 -2.07 -14.84 -8.19
N LEU A 81 -1.53 -13.71 -7.74
CA LEU A 81 -0.24 -13.63 -7.05
C LEU A 81 -0.37 -13.63 -5.52
N GLU A 82 -1.55 -13.78 -4.96
CA GLU A 82 -1.78 -13.77 -3.51
C GLU A 82 -0.88 -14.77 -2.78
N ASN A 83 -0.82 -16.00 -3.26
CA ASN A 83 -0.02 -17.06 -2.66
C ASN A 83 1.44 -17.08 -3.12
N HIS A 84 1.81 -16.30 -4.12
CA HIS A 84 3.18 -16.23 -4.64
C HIS A 84 4.10 -15.33 -3.82
N ARG A 85 3.54 -14.46 -2.99
CA ARG A 85 4.28 -13.57 -2.07
C ARG A 85 5.40 -12.81 -2.77
N VAL A 86 5.05 -12.09 -3.82
CA VAL A 86 5.96 -11.31 -4.64
C VAL A 86 5.68 -9.81 -4.49
N GLY A 87 6.73 -9.02 -4.50
CA GLY A 87 6.69 -7.57 -4.48
C GLY A 87 7.92 -6.98 -5.12
N VAL A 88 7.98 -5.67 -5.17
CA VAL A 88 9.11 -4.91 -5.70
C VAL A 88 9.61 -3.97 -4.61
N ARG A 89 10.92 -3.91 -4.44
CA ARG A 89 11.62 -2.96 -3.59
C ARG A 89 12.51 -2.07 -4.44
N PHE A 90 12.41 -0.78 -4.25
CA PHE A 90 13.29 0.22 -4.85
C PHE A 90 14.08 0.90 -3.73
N THR A 91 15.38 1.01 -3.88
CA THR A 91 16.27 1.71 -2.94
C THR A 91 17.08 2.74 -3.69
N LYS A 92 17.39 3.89 -3.06
CA LYS A 92 18.24 4.93 -3.67
C LYS A 92 19.68 4.49 -3.81
N GLU A 93 20.13 3.65 -2.87
CA GLU A 93 21.48 3.11 -2.81
C GLU A 93 21.40 1.61 -2.63
N TYR A 94 22.47 0.91 -2.98
CA TYR A 94 22.56 -0.51 -2.70
C TYR A 94 22.48 -0.76 -1.18
N VAL A 95 21.64 -1.70 -0.78
CA VAL A 95 21.49 -2.11 0.61
C VAL A 95 22.04 -3.53 0.75
N ASP A 96 23.10 -3.70 1.53
CA ASP A 96 23.67 -5.01 1.83
C ASP A 96 22.84 -5.70 2.93
N ASP A 97 21.80 -6.41 2.50
CA ASP A 97 20.89 -7.13 3.36
C ASP A 97 20.50 -8.49 2.80
N GLY A 98 19.73 -9.26 3.57
CA GLY A 98 19.30 -10.60 3.17
C GLY A 98 18.50 -10.63 1.87
N VAL A 99 17.74 -9.59 1.52
CA VAL A 99 16.97 -9.52 0.27
C VAL A 99 17.90 -9.34 -0.92
N SER A 100 18.85 -8.42 -0.81
CA SER A 100 19.87 -8.18 -1.85
C SER A 100 20.73 -9.42 -2.06
N MET A 101 21.23 -10.02 -0.98
CA MET A 101 22.03 -11.24 -1.02
C MET A 101 21.26 -12.39 -1.71
N LEU A 102 20.01 -12.65 -1.34
CA LEU A 102 19.22 -13.73 -1.94
C LEU A 102 18.96 -13.49 -3.44
N ASN A 103 18.75 -12.24 -3.84
CA ASN A 103 18.59 -11.88 -5.24
C ASN A 103 19.88 -12.08 -6.04
N GLU A 104 21.04 -11.70 -5.51
CA GLU A 104 22.33 -11.86 -6.15
C GLU A 104 22.69 -13.33 -6.41
N VAL A 105 22.46 -14.18 -5.41
CA VAL A 105 22.69 -15.62 -5.55
C VAL A 105 21.55 -16.36 -6.24
N LYS A 106 20.53 -15.64 -6.74
CA LYS A 106 19.35 -16.18 -7.43
C LYS A 106 18.55 -17.21 -6.62
N MET A 107 18.56 -17.09 -5.29
CA MET A 107 17.78 -17.91 -4.36
C MET A 107 16.39 -17.29 -4.06
N ALA A 108 15.85 -16.52 -5.00
CA ALA A 108 14.49 -16.01 -4.95
C ALA A 108 13.54 -16.94 -5.73
N ASN A 109 12.24 -16.80 -5.50
CA ASN A 109 11.22 -17.53 -6.25
C ASN A 109 11.13 -16.97 -7.69
N ASN A 110 11.95 -17.52 -8.58
CA ASN A 110 12.04 -17.06 -9.98
C ASN A 110 10.72 -17.17 -10.73
N TYR A 111 9.88 -18.16 -10.41
CA TYR A 111 8.57 -18.32 -11.02
C TYR A 111 7.63 -17.17 -10.63
N SER A 112 7.53 -16.88 -9.35
CA SER A 112 6.73 -15.74 -8.86
C SER A 112 7.22 -14.41 -9.41
N MET A 113 8.55 -14.24 -9.51
CA MET A 113 9.15 -13.04 -10.10
C MET A 113 8.80 -12.89 -11.59
N ALA A 114 8.89 -13.98 -12.37
CA ALA A 114 8.53 -13.96 -13.79
C ALA A 114 7.06 -13.59 -14.00
N LEU A 115 6.14 -14.17 -13.20
CA LEU A 115 4.73 -13.79 -13.23
C LEU A 115 4.53 -12.32 -12.86
N GLY A 116 5.17 -11.84 -11.79
CA GLY A 116 5.08 -10.44 -11.37
C GLY A 116 5.53 -9.47 -12.45
N ILE A 117 6.64 -9.77 -13.12
CA ILE A 117 7.16 -8.97 -14.27
C ILE A 117 6.14 -8.96 -15.41
N GLU A 118 5.57 -10.10 -15.75
CA GLU A 118 4.60 -10.20 -16.84
C GLU A 118 3.34 -9.40 -16.54
N TYR A 119 2.82 -9.45 -15.31
CA TYR A 119 1.68 -8.63 -14.92
C TYR A 119 2.01 -7.12 -14.95
N MET A 120 3.17 -6.70 -14.46
CA MET A 120 3.56 -5.29 -14.50
C MET A 120 3.72 -4.75 -15.93
N LYS A 121 4.06 -5.60 -16.91
CA LYS A 121 4.12 -5.20 -18.32
C LYS A 121 2.74 -5.01 -18.95
N ASN A 122 1.76 -5.78 -18.52
CA ASN A 122 0.45 -5.87 -19.17
C ASN A 122 -0.63 -5.03 -18.49
N PHE A 123 -0.46 -4.64 -17.22
CA PHE A 123 -1.46 -3.94 -16.44
C PHE A 123 -0.89 -2.67 -15.82
N SER A 124 -1.59 -1.56 -16.01
CA SER A 124 -1.24 -0.31 -15.34
C SER A 124 -1.59 -0.36 -13.84
N PRO A 125 -1.01 0.52 -13.00
CA PRO A 125 -1.40 0.63 -11.60
C PRO A 125 -2.89 0.95 -11.39
N ASP A 126 -3.51 1.66 -12.34
CA ASP A 126 -4.92 2.08 -12.27
C ASP A 126 -5.88 1.02 -12.82
N TYR A 127 -5.36 -0.11 -13.34
CA TYR A 127 -6.18 -1.13 -14.00
C TYR A 127 -7.33 -1.63 -13.13
N ASN A 128 -7.07 -1.96 -11.86
CA ASN A 128 -8.12 -2.49 -10.99
C ASN A 128 -9.20 -1.46 -10.71
N TRP A 129 -8.82 -0.21 -10.47
CA TRP A 129 -9.80 0.86 -10.29
C TRP A 129 -10.64 1.05 -11.54
N GLN A 130 -10.02 1.14 -12.70
CA GLN A 130 -10.72 1.34 -13.97
C GLN A 130 -11.68 0.19 -14.29
N LYS A 131 -11.26 -1.04 -14.02
CA LYS A 131 -12.04 -2.24 -14.33
C LYS A 131 -13.21 -2.46 -13.38
N PHE A 132 -12.98 -2.31 -12.08
CA PHE A 132 -13.92 -2.76 -11.05
C PHE A 132 -14.73 -1.63 -10.40
N LYS A 133 -14.49 -0.38 -10.73
CA LYS A 133 -15.16 0.76 -10.10
C LYS A 133 -16.67 0.61 -10.05
N SER A 134 -17.34 0.29 -11.17
CA SER A 134 -18.80 0.19 -11.21
C SER A 134 -19.31 -0.94 -10.31
N ALA A 135 -18.73 -2.14 -10.43
CA ALA A 135 -19.12 -3.27 -9.57
C ALA A 135 -18.85 -2.98 -8.09
N TYR A 136 -17.75 -2.26 -7.79
CA TYR A 136 -17.42 -1.81 -6.43
C TYR A 136 -18.50 -0.86 -5.87
N GLU A 137 -18.93 0.12 -6.66
CA GLU A 137 -19.97 1.08 -6.26
C GLU A 137 -21.30 0.37 -6.01
N ASP A 138 -21.68 -0.58 -6.88
CA ASP A 138 -22.90 -1.37 -6.75
C ASP A 138 -22.86 -2.23 -5.47
N VAL A 139 -21.77 -2.97 -5.23
CA VAL A 139 -21.61 -3.82 -4.04
C VAL A 139 -21.63 -2.99 -2.76
N CYS A 140 -20.96 -1.85 -2.73
CA CYS A 140 -21.01 -0.97 -1.56
C CYS A 140 -22.42 -0.46 -1.29
N HIS A 141 -23.14 -0.06 -2.33
CA HIS A 141 -24.53 0.40 -2.19
C HIS A 141 -25.47 -0.70 -1.69
N GLU A 142 -25.37 -1.91 -2.23
CA GLU A 142 -26.19 -3.06 -1.83
C GLU A 142 -25.96 -3.50 -0.38
N ASN A 143 -24.77 -3.22 0.17
CA ASN A 143 -24.38 -3.63 1.51
C ASN A 143 -24.29 -2.47 2.51
N ASP A 144 -24.79 -1.28 2.18
CA ASP A 144 -24.73 -0.06 2.99
C ASP A 144 -23.30 0.26 3.49
N LEU A 145 -22.33 0.12 2.59
CA LEU A 145 -20.93 0.44 2.87
C LEU A 145 -20.58 1.83 2.34
N VAL A 146 -19.81 2.58 3.10
CA VAL A 146 -19.22 3.84 2.65
C VAL A 146 -18.04 3.54 1.73
N TRP A 147 -17.99 4.23 0.60
CA TRP A 147 -16.92 4.07 -0.38
C TRP A 147 -15.59 4.57 0.15
N THR A 148 -14.53 3.87 -0.25
CA THR A 148 -13.14 4.28 -0.02
C THR A 148 -12.47 4.58 -1.35
N ASP A 149 -11.22 5.01 -1.32
CA ASP A 149 -10.40 5.17 -2.51
C ASP A 149 -9.66 3.88 -2.90
N THR A 150 -10.01 2.74 -2.29
CA THR A 150 -9.55 1.40 -2.69
C THR A 150 -10.70 0.58 -3.25
N VAL A 151 -10.48 -0.10 -4.38
CA VAL A 151 -11.52 -0.85 -5.08
C VAL A 151 -11.93 -2.16 -4.40
N ILE A 152 -11.29 -2.53 -3.29
CA ILE A 152 -11.56 -3.80 -2.60
C ILE A 152 -12.07 -3.65 -1.16
N PHE A 153 -12.20 -2.42 -0.66
CA PHE A 153 -12.69 -2.17 0.68
C PHE A 153 -13.83 -1.18 0.70
N GLY A 154 -14.88 -1.52 1.48
CA GLY A 154 -15.89 -0.57 1.92
C GLY A 154 -15.84 -0.42 3.44
N LEU A 155 -16.34 0.70 3.96
CA LEU A 155 -16.42 0.94 5.40
C LEU A 155 -17.87 0.81 5.85
N GLY A 156 -18.10 -0.06 6.85
CA GLY A 156 -19.37 -0.22 7.51
C GLY A 156 -19.32 0.31 8.95
N ASP A 157 -20.45 0.79 9.44
CA ASP A 157 -20.65 1.19 10.85
C ASP A 157 -21.70 0.32 11.55
N ASP A 158 -22.41 -0.53 10.80
CA ASP A 158 -23.43 -1.43 11.28
C ASP A 158 -22.82 -2.66 12.01
N VAL A 159 -23.47 -3.08 13.09
CA VAL A 159 -23.09 -4.27 13.88
C VAL A 159 -23.00 -5.57 13.06
N ARG A 160 -23.73 -5.67 11.95
CA ARG A 160 -23.63 -6.82 11.01
C ARG A 160 -22.23 -6.97 10.41
N HIS A 161 -21.41 -5.89 10.42
CA HIS A 161 -20.04 -5.90 9.96
C HIS A 161 -19.01 -6.05 11.10
N ALA A 162 -19.45 -6.34 12.33
CA ALA A 162 -18.59 -6.38 13.51
C ALA A 162 -17.48 -7.44 13.43
N GLU A 163 -17.67 -8.50 12.64
CA GLU A 163 -16.64 -9.51 12.37
C GLU A 163 -15.40 -8.94 11.64
N PHE A 164 -15.59 -7.83 10.92
CA PHE A 164 -14.52 -7.12 10.22
C PHE A 164 -13.83 -6.05 11.08
N ASN A 165 -14.13 -6.03 12.39
CA ASN A 165 -13.53 -5.07 13.31
C ASN A 165 -12.02 -5.30 13.43
N ARG A 166 -11.26 -4.22 13.24
CA ARG A 166 -9.79 -4.21 13.34
C ARG A 166 -9.27 -3.45 14.56
N GLY A 167 -10.08 -3.38 15.61
CA GLY A 167 -9.71 -2.72 16.87
C GLY A 167 -10.08 -1.24 16.96
N VAL A 168 -10.71 -0.67 15.93
CA VAL A 168 -11.23 0.69 15.94
C VAL A 168 -12.76 0.61 16.07
N SER A 169 -13.31 1.17 17.13
CA SER A 169 -14.77 1.17 17.33
C SER A 169 -15.48 2.02 16.28
N GLY A 170 -16.55 1.50 15.70
CA GLY A 170 -17.45 2.24 14.82
C GLY A 170 -17.07 2.28 13.35
N ASN A 171 -15.94 1.66 12.95
CA ASN A 171 -15.56 1.53 11.54
C ASN A 171 -15.07 0.11 11.27
N TYR A 172 -15.79 -0.60 10.44
CA TYR A 172 -15.45 -1.95 10.00
C TYR A 172 -14.96 -1.90 8.56
N ARG A 173 -13.71 -2.28 8.33
CA ARG A 173 -13.17 -2.39 6.97
C ARG A 173 -13.55 -3.73 6.36
N VAL A 174 -14.59 -3.73 5.56
CA VAL A 174 -15.10 -4.91 4.86
C VAL A 174 -14.32 -5.13 3.57
N CYS A 175 -13.71 -6.30 3.41
CA CYS A 175 -13.09 -6.70 2.16
C CYS A 175 -14.16 -7.29 1.24
N ILE A 176 -14.45 -6.59 0.15
CA ILE A 176 -15.50 -6.95 -0.80
C ILE A 176 -14.96 -7.59 -2.09
N SER A 177 -13.68 -7.90 -2.11
CA SER A 177 -13.02 -8.41 -3.30
C SER A 177 -13.65 -9.69 -3.88
N GLU A 178 -14.17 -10.56 -3.03
CA GLU A 178 -14.85 -11.79 -3.46
C GLU A 178 -16.26 -11.53 -4.06
N TRP A 179 -16.81 -10.35 -3.80
CA TRP A 179 -18.11 -9.93 -4.32
C TRP A 179 -18.02 -9.20 -5.66
N LEU A 180 -16.80 -8.78 -6.05
CA LEU A 180 -16.55 -8.14 -7.33
C LEU A 180 -16.52 -9.21 -8.44
N GLN A 181 -17.66 -9.47 -9.03
CA GLN A 181 -17.75 -10.40 -10.16
C GLN A 181 -17.25 -9.74 -11.46
N CYS A 182 -16.52 -10.50 -12.26
CA CYS A 182 -16.06 -10.11 -13.58
C CYS A 182 -17.12 -10.44 -14.64
#